data_c2b575bbb5622764621261341a57de50
#
_entry.id   c2b575bbb5622764621261341a57de50
#
_cell.length_a   1.000
_cell.length_b   1.000
_cell.length_c   1.000
_cell.angle_alpha   90.00
_cell.angle_beta   90.00
_cell.angle_gamma   90.00
#
_symmetry.space_group_name_H-M   'P 1'
#
loop_
_entity.id
_entity.type
_entity.pdbx_description
1 polymer ?
#
loop_
_entity_poly.entity_id
_entity_poly.type
_entity_poly.pdbx_seq_one_letter_code
_entity_poly.pdbx_strand_id
1 'polypeptide(L)'
;MFLMNVADGIATLTLSRPPVNAISEEWLRLFDARLDELAARQDWKILHMRSDQKVFCAGADLVEVRARMESRAGPNEMYAYVASIQRLYARIERLPQVTLAEIGGAAMGGGLELALACDLRIAAVEAKLGLPEVRLGLIPGAGGTQRLTRLCGRPVAARLILGAETLDGSAACDLGIVHWVVPRAELAKRSIEIAQGVAGLPAAALAAGKACIAAAGEPGQGGFSGELEATRRLLTNDETRRRVQAFLDGAAAEPTRLKKGAAL
;
A
#
# COMPACT_ATOMS: atom_id res chain seq x y z
N MET A 1 17.89 6.67 3.48
CA MET A 1 16.53 6.43 4.01
C MET A 1 15.73 5.44 3.16
N PHE A 2 16.07 5.29 1.88
CA PHE A 2 15.41 4.35 0.97
C PHE A 2 16.44 3.63 0.12
N LEU A 3 16.31 2.30 0.01
CA LEU A 3 17.02 1.51 -0.98
C LEU A 3 16.02 1.13 -2.07
N MET A 4 16.39 1.29 -3.34
CA MET A 4 15.52 0.99 -4.47
C MET A 4 16.25 0.04 -5.43
N ASN A 5 15.55 -1.01 -5.85
CA ASN A 5 15.98 -1.93 -6.89
C ASN A 5 14.81 -2.20 -7.83
N VAL A 6 15.10 -2.33 -9.12
CA VAL A 6 14.09 -2.69 -10.14
C VAL A 6 14.62 -3.86 -10.94
N ALA A 7 13.93 -4.99 -10.83
CA ALA A 7 14.26 -6.22 -11.55
C ALA A 7 12.98 -7.03 -11.81
N ASP A 8 12.91 -7.71 -12.94
CA ASP A 8 11.82 -8.65 -13.31
C ASP A 8 10.41 -8.06 -13.19
N GLY A 9 10.26 -6.77 -13.52
CA GLY A 9 8.98 -6.08 -13.44
C GLY A 9 8.58 -5.64 -12.02
N ILE A 10 9.46 -5.82 -11.02
CA ILE A 10 9.23 -5.47 -9.61
C ILE A 10 10.14 -4.31 -9.23
N ALA A 11 9.55 -3.20 -8.79
CA ALA A 11 10.26 -2.11 -8.12
C ALA A 11 10.20 -2.36 -6.61
N THR A 12 11.31 -2.72 -5.99
CA THR A 12 11.41 -2.91 -4.55
C THR A 12 11.91 -1.64 -3.89
N LEU A 13 11.10 -1.03 -3.03
CA LEU A 13 11.47 0.11 -2.21
C LEU A 13 11.59 -0.33 -0.75
N THR A 14 12.80 -0.35 -0.23
CA THR A 14 13.07 -0.70 1.16
C THR A 14 13.17 0.56 2.01
N LEU A 15 12.29 0.69 3.01
CA LEU A 15 12.35 1.72 4.04
C LEU A 15 13.54 1.43 4.95
N SER A 16 14.51 2.36 5.04
CA SER A 16 15.80 2.18 5.70
C SER A 16 16.22 3.43 6.46
N ARG A 17 15.36 3.86 7.41
CA ARG A 17 15.64 4.96 8.36
C ARG A 17 15.58 4.43 9.79
N PRO A 18 16.76 4.05 10.37
CA PRO A 18 16.77 3.58 11.74
C PRO A 18 16.34 4.67 12.74
N PRO A 19 15.83 4.26 13.90
CA PRO A 19 15.53 2.87 14.26
C PRO A 19 14.15 2.38 13.80
N VAL A 20 13.22 3.27 13.38
CA VAL A 20 11.78 2.94 13.28
C VAL A 20 11.10 3.47 12.02
N ASN A 21 11.85 3.90 11.02
CA ASN A 21 11.30 4.49 9.79
C ASN A 21 10.30 5.64 10.06
N ALA A 22 10.62 6.50 11.04
CA ALA A 22 9.77 7.65 11.35
C ALA A 22 9.65 8.59 10.14
N ILE A 23 8.46 9.11 9.91
CA ILE A 23 8.15 9.99 8.79
C ILE A 23 8.56 11.41 9.17
N SER A 24 9.60 11.94 8.53
CA SER A 24 10.04 13.33 8.64
C SER A 24 9.79 14.07 7.32
N GLU A 25 9.96 15.40 7.30
CA GLU A 25 9.88 16.14 6.03
C GLU A 25 10.92 15.67 5.01
N GLU A 26 12.14 15.38 5.48
CA GLU A 26 13.17 14.84 4.60
C GLU A 26 12.79 13.45 4.06
N TRP A 27 12.21 12.59 4.91
CA TRP A 27 11.71 11.30 4.50
C TRP A 27 10.65 11.44 3.39
N LEU A 28 9.70 12.37 3.54
CA LEU A 28 8.67 12.63 2.53
C LEU A 28 9.26 13.10 1.20
N ARG A 29 10.19 14.06 1.25
CA ARG A 29 10.87 14.58 0.06
C ARG A 29 11.65 13.50 -0.68
N LEU A 30 12.38 12.65 0.05
CA LEU A 30 13.15 11.56 -0.54
C LEU A 30 12.26 10.45 -1.09
N PHE A 31 11.14 10.15 -0.44
CA PHE A 31 10.18 9.16 -0.98
C PHE A 31 9.57 9.67 -2.29
N ASP A 32 9.14 10.93 -2.31
CA ASP A 32 8.55 11.52 -3.51
C ASP A 32 9.53 11.51 -4.69
N ALA A 33 10.81 11.81 -4.43
CA ALA A 33 11.88 11.68 -5.43
C ALA A 33 12.05 10.24 -5.95
N ARG A 34 11.90 9.19 -5.10
CA ARG A 34 11.91 7.80 -5.57
C ARG A 34 10.72 7.48 -6.47
N LEU A 35 9.56 8.05 -6.19
CA LEU A 35 8.40 7.91 -7.09
C LEU A 35 8.62 8.63 -8.42
N ASP A 36 9.34 9.78 -8.44
CA ASP A 36 9.73 10.46 -9.69
C ASP A 36 10.68 9.60 -10.52
N GLU A 37 11.70 9.00 -9.89
CA GLU A 37 12.61 8.05 -10.56
C GLU A 37 11.85 6.87 -11.18
N LEU A 38 10.87 6.32 -10.46
CA LEU A 38 10.04 5.22 -10.96
C LEU A 38 9.10 5.67 -12.08
N ALA A 39 8.54 6.88 -12.00
CA ALA A 39 7.65 7.42 -13.04
C ALA A 39 8.36 7.59 -14.39
N ALA A 40 9.67 7.81 -14.40
CA ALA A 40 10.48 7.90 -15.62
C ALA A 40 10.78 6.52 -16.25
N ARG A 41 10.38 5.40 -15.62
CA ARG A 41 10.67 4.02 -16.05
C ARG A 41 9.41 3.33 -16.56
N GLN A 42 9.59 2.36 -17.48
CA GLN A 42 8.52 1.56 -18.06
C GLN A 42 8.67 0.05 -17.79
N ASP A 43 9.73 -0.33 -17.07
CA ASP A 43 10.16 -1.72 -16.89
C ASP A 43 9.69 -2.35 -15.56
N TRP A 44 8.67 -1.76 -14.91
CA TRP A 44 8.09 -2.29 -13.67
C TRP A 44 6.55 -2.26 -13.69
N LYS A 45 5.92 -3.17 -12.96
CA LYS A 45 4.46 -3.37 -12.91
C LYS A 45 3.92 -3.36 -11.49
N ILE A 46 4.79 -3.59 -10.50
CA ILE A 46 4.44 -3.59 -9.10
C ILE A 46 5.51 -2.87 -8.27
N LEU A 47 5.06 -2.02 -7.34
CA LEU A 47 5.89 -1.44 -6.29
C LEU A 47 5.76 -2.28 -5.01
N HIS A 48 6.82 -2.98 -4.66
CA HIS A 48 6.93 -3.77 -3.44
C HIS A 48 7.63 -2.93 -2.36
N MET A 49 6.87 -2.46 -1.37
CA MET A 49 7.38 -1.69 -0.24
C MET A 49 7.63 -2.58 0.96
N ARG A 50 8.85 -2.55 1.49
CA ARG A 50 9.29 -3.34 2.64
C ARG A 50 10.18 -2.52 3.58
N SER A 51 10.57 -3.07 4.70
CA SER A 51 11.48 -2.46 5.64
C SER A 51 12.66 -3.39 5.95
N ASP A 52 13.86 -2.81 6.12
CA ASP A 52 15.03 -3.49 6.69
C ASP A 52 15.16 -3.30 8.21
N GLN A 53 14.24 -2.56 8.82
CA GLN A 53 14.19 -2.34 10.26
C GLN A 53 13.26 -3.37 10.94
N LYS A 54 13.35 -3.45 12.28
CA LYS A 54 12.45 -4.32 13.09
C LYS A 54 10.96 -3.96 12.97
N VAL A 55 10.66 -2.73 12.51
CA VAL A 55 9.30 -2.22 12.29
C VAL A 55 9.11 -1.91 10.81
N PHE A 56 7.87 -1.91 10.34
CA PHE A 56 7.57 -1.39 9.01
C PHE A 56 7.73 0.14 9.00
N CYS A 57 6.93 0.84 9.82
CA CYS A 57 7.01 2.28 10.01
C CYS A 57 6.24 2.67 11.28
N ALA A 58 6.86 3.45 12.16
CA ALA A 58 6.26 3.88 13.42
C ALA A 58 5.33 5.11 13.32
N GLY A 59 5.21 5.70 12.13
CA GLY A 59 4.41 6.91 11.89
C GLY A 59 5.23 8.19 11.93
N ALA A 60 4.57 9.32 12.21
CA ALA A 60 5.17 10.65 12.20
C ALA A 60 6.37 10.76 13.16
N ASP A 61 7.39 11.52 12.76
CA ASP A 61 8.52 11.85 13.61
C ASP A 61 8.07 12.77 14.75
N LEU A 62 7.93 12.20 15.96
CA LEU A 62 7.41 12.94 17.13
C LEU A 62 8.35 14.06 17.59
N VAL A 63 9.62 14.04 17.22
CA VAL A 63 10.54 15.16 17.50
C VAL A 63 10.15 16.36 16.64
N GLU A 64 9.88 16.14 15.35
CA GLU A 64 9.39 17.20 14.47
C GLU A 64 7.97 17.67 14.84
N VAL A 65 7.08 16.74 15.24
CA VAL A 65 5.74 17.10 15.73
C VAL A 65 5.83 18.02 16.95
N ARG A 66 6.66 17.66 17.94
CA ARG A 66 6.87 18.49 19.13
C ARG A 66 7.43 19.88 18.78
N ALA A 67 8.44 19.96 17.92
CA ALA A 67 9.03 21.23 17.50
C ALA A 67 7.97 22.17 16.88
N ARG A 68 7.05 21.61 16.09
CA ARG A 68 5.91 22.39 15.54
C ARG A 68 4.93 22.84 16.62
N MET A 69 4.66 22.02 17.64
CA MET A 69 3.78 22.41 18.75
C MET A 69 4.35 23.58 19.55
N GLU A 70 5.66 23.69 19.65
CA GLU A 70 6.37 24.77 20.35
C GLU A 70 6.50 26.05 19.50
N SER A 71 6.28 25.96 18.18
CA SER A 71 6.36 27.09 17.24
C SER A 71 5.07 27.92 17.25
N ARG A 72 5.20 29.26 17.15
CA ARG A 72 4.04 30.15 16.96
C ARG A 72 3.28 29.88 15.66
N ALA A 73 3.96 29.45 14.62
CA ALA A 73 3.38 29.06 13.34
C ALA A 73 2.92 27.58 13.32
N GLY A 74 3.14 26.84 14.40
CA GLY A 74 3.01 25.40 14.50
C GLY A 74 1.72 24.78 13.99
N PRO A 75 0.52 25.33 14.23
CA PRO A 75 -0.70 24.78 13.66
C PRO A 75 -0.71 24.78 12.13
N ASN A 76 -0.19 25.83 11.48
CA ASN A 76 -0.11 25.92 10.01
C ASN A 76 1.01 25.00 9.46
N GLU A 77 2.16 24.95 10.15
CA GLU A 77 3.26 24.04 9.80
C GLU A 77 2.82 22.57 9.92
N MET A 78 2.08 22.23 10.98
CA MET A 78 1.53 20.89 11.17
C MET A 78 0.50 20.53 10.09
N TYR A 79 -0.38 21.48 9.74
CA TYR A 79 -1.31 21.31 8.63
C TYR A 79 -0.57 21.04 7.31
N ALA A 80 0.45 21.84 6.99
CA ALA A 80 1.25 21.68 5.77
C ALA A 80 1.97 20.33 5.73
N TYR A 81 2.55 19.89 6.86
CA TYR A 81 3.21 18.60 7.01
C TYR A 81 2.23 17.43 6.79
N VAL A 82 1.08 17.43 7.48
CA VAL A 82 0.07 16.37 7.30
C VAL A 82 -0.47 16.37 5.87
N ALA A 83 -0.72 17.54 5.29
CA ALA A 83 -1.15 17.65 3.89
C ALA A 83 -0.10 17.08 2.91
N SER A 84 1.19 17.22 3.22
CA SER A 84 2.25 16.62 2.39
C SER A 84 2.25 15.09 2.46
N ILE A 85 1.99 14.51 3.64
CA ILE A 85 1.82 13.06 3.80
C ILE A 85 0.59 12.58 2.99
N GLN A 86 -0.54 13.28 3.11
CA GLN A 86 -1.74 12.95 2.34
C GLN A 86 -1.48 12.96 0.83
N ARG A 87 -0.77 13.97 0.32
CA ARG A 87 -0.42 14.06 -1.11
C ARG A 87 0.44 12.90 -1.56
N LEU A 88 1.47 12.54 -0.78
CA LEU A 88 2.34 11.41 -1.09
C LEU A 88 1.56 10.09 -1.12
N TYR A 89 0.71 9.85 -0.12
CA TYR A 89 -0.08 8.62 -0.04
C TYR A 89 -1.14 8.55 -1.15
N ALA A 90 -1.77 9.67 -1.48
CA ALA A 90 -2.66 9.75 -2.63
C ALA A 90 -1.93 9.54 -3.97
N ARG A 91 -0.64 9.94 -4.07
CA ARG A 91 0.20 9.64 -5.23
C ARG A 91 0.45 8.13 -5.37
N ILE A 92 0.79 7.45 -4.26
CA ILE A 92 0.98 5.99 -4.23
C ILE A 92 -0.31 5.27 -4.66
N GLU A 93 -1.45 5.68 -4.12
CA GLU A 93 -2.77 5.10 -4.43
C GLU A 93 -3.15 5.25 -5.91
N ARG A 94 -2.76 6.37 -6.55
CA ARG A 94 -3.05 6.66 -7.97
C ARG A 94 -2.04 6.09 -8.96
N LEU A 95 -0.96 5.45 -8.52
CA LEU A 95 -0.03 4.79 -9.45
C LEU A 95 -0.80 3.80 -10.33
N PRO A 96 -0.58 3.77 -11.64
CA PRO A 96 -1.21 2.77 -12.51
C PRO A 96 -0.68 1.36 -12.25
N GLN A 97 0.51 1.25 -11.67
CA GLN A 97 1.09 -0.02 -11.23
C GLN A 97 0.49 -0.45 -9.90
N VAL A 98 0.51 -1.75 -9.65
CA VAL A 98 0.07 -2.33 -8.37
C VAL A 98 1.06 -1.97 -7.27
N THR A 99 0.58 -1.76 -6.06
CA THR A 99 1.41 -1.48 -4.88
C THR A 99 1.18 -2.54 -3.81
N LEU A 100 2.27 -3.10 -3.24
CA LEU A 100 2.26 -4.12 -2.19
C LEU A 100 3.04 -3.64 -0.98
N ALA A 101 2.43 -3.62 0.19
CA ALA A 101 3.11 -3.41 1.46
C ALA A 101 3.42 -4.74 2.14
N GLU A 102 4.71 -4.99 2.44
CA GLU A 102 5.22 -6.11 3.25
C GLU A 102 5.44 -5.63 4.68
N ILE A 103 4.55 -6.02 5.59
CA ILE A 103 4.51 -5.54 6.98
C ILE A 103 5.19 -6.57 7.89
N GLY A 104 6.51 -6.51 8.01
CA GLY A 104 7.29 -7.43 8.84
C GLY A 104 7.27 -7.09 10.33
N GLY A 105 6.84 -5.92 10.75
CA GLY A 105 6.83 -5.46 12.12
C GLY A 105 5.76 -4.42 12.36
N ALA A 106 5.97 -3.52 13.36
CA ALA A 106 4.98 -2.51 13.67
C ALA A 106 4.71 -1.55 12.51
N ALA A 107 3.43 -1.35 12.19
CA ALA A 107 2.90 -0.33 11.29
C ALA A 107 1.92 0.51 12.10
N MET A 108 2.37 1.65 12.60
CA MET A 108 1.62 2.47 13.56
C MET A 108 1.35 3.86 12.99
N GLY A 109 0.16 4.39 13.23
CA GLY A 109 -0.20 5.73 12.79
C GLY A 109 0.06 5.94 11.30
N GLY A 110 0.82 6.97 10.94
CA GLY A 110 1.23 7.25 9.56
C GLY A 110 1.84 6.06 8.83
N GLY A 111 2.46 5.10 9.56
CA GLY A 111 2.99 3.86 8.98
C GLY A 111 1.88 2.89 8.53
N LEU A 112 0.80 2.76 9.30
CA LEU A 112 -0.37 2.01 8.86
C LEU A 112 -1.11 2.76 7.74
N GLU A 113 -1.19 4.09 7.81
CA GLU A 113 -1.78 4.92 6.75
C GLU A 113 -1.05 4.75 5.41
N LEU A 114 0.30 4.61 5.43
CA LEU A 114 1.10 4.26 4.25
C LEU A 114 0.69 2.89 3.69
N ALA A 115 0.59 1.89 4.55
CA ALA A 115 0.19 0.54 4.13
C ALA A 115 -1.25 0.52 3.57
N LEU A 116 -2.16 1.30 4.16
CA LEU A 116 -3.54 1.44 3.68
C LEU A 116 -3.65 2.16 2.31
N ALA A 117 -2.66 2.95 1.94
CA ALA A 117 -2.58 3.58 0.61
C ALA A 117 -2.07 2.62 -0.49
N CYS A 118 -1.62 1.41 -0.12
CA CYS A 118 -1.24 0.38 -1.08
C CYS A 118 -2.46 -0.45 -1.51
N ASP A 119 -2.40 -1.04 -2.71
CA ASP A 119 -3.45 -1.94 -3.20
C ASP A 119 -3.47 -3.24 -2.39
N LEU A 120 -2.29 -3.82 -2.18
CA LEU A 120 -2.12 -5.11 -1.52
C LEU A 120 -1.28 -4.97 -0.24
N ARG A 121 -1.57 -5.79 0.75
CA ARG A 121 -0.87 -5.85 2.04
C ARG A 121 -0.69 -7.27 2.47
N ILE A 122 0.54 -7.64 2.87
CA ILE A 122 0.85 -8.87 3.56
C ILE A 122 1.52 -8.54 4.89
N ALA A 123 1.18 -9.24 5.95
CA ALA A 123 1.77 -9.02 7.27
C ALA A 123 2.39 -10.28 7.86
N ALA A 124 3.38 -10.11 8.72
CA ALA A 124 3.80 -11.15 9.63
C ALA A 124 2.73 -11.35 10.72
N VAL A 125 2.53 -12.58 11.19
CA VAL A 125 1.66 -12.89 12.35
C VAL A 125 2.02 -12.00 13.55
N GLU A 126 3.33 -11.78 13.76
CA GLU A 126 3.88 -11.01 14.88
C GLU A 126 3.85 -9.49 14.66
N ALA A 127 3.41 -9.01 13.51
CA ALA A 127 3.30 -7.59 13.24
C ALA A 127 2.29 -6.92 14.19
N LYS A 128 2.45 -5.62 14.40
CA LYS A 128 1.52 -4.81 15.18
C LYS A 128 0.98 -3.69 14.32
N LEU A 129 -0.33 -3.60 14.19
CA LEU A 129 -1.00 -2.63 13.32
C LEU A 129 -1.99 -1.80 14.16
N GLY A 130 -1.96 -0.47 14.01
CA GLY A 130 -2.87 0.40 14.75
C GLY A 130 -2.81 1.86 14.34
N LEU A 131 -3.86 2.60 14.70
CA LEU A 131 -4.00 4.05 14.52
C LEU A 131 -4.23 4.72 15.89
N PRO A 132 -3.22 4.75 16.78
CA PRO A 132 -3.38 5.15 18.17
C PRO A 132 -3.24 6.66 18.41
N GLU A 133 -3.35 7.49 17.41
CA GLU A 133 -3.11 8.94 17.47
C GLU A 133 -3.94 9.64 18.54
N VAL A 134 -5.15 9.13 18.83
CA VAL A 134 -6.02 9.71 19.87
C VAL A 134 -5.41 9.62 21.28
N ARG A 135 -4.46 8.72 21.54
CA ARG A 135 -3.70 8.67 22.79
C ARG A 135 -2.82 9.90 22.99
N LEU A 136 -2.49 10.60 21.90
CA LEU A 136 -1.71 11.83 21.91
C LEU A 136 -2.59 13.07 21.72
N GLY A 137 -3.93 12.92 21.73
CA GLY A 137 -4.86 14.00 21.44
C GLY A 137 -4.90 14.41 19.96
N LEU A 138 -4.42 13.53 19.06
CA LEU A 138 -4.38 13.71 17.62
C LEU A 138 -5.35 12.73 16.93
N ILE A 139 -5.43 12.83 15.61
CA ILE A 139 -6.17 11.87 14.78
C ILE A 139 -5.25 11.32 13.68
N PRO A 140 -5.57 10.16 13.08
CA PRO A 140 -4.92 9.68 11.86
C PRO A 140 -5.19 10.67 10.71
N GLY A 141 -4.27 11.62 10.52
CA GLY A 141 -4.46 12.77 9.62
C GLY A 141 -4.05 12.50 8.18
N ALA A 142 -3.27 11.44 7.92
CA ALA A 142 -2.76 11.15 6.58
C ALA A 142 -3.70 10.27 5.72
N GLY A 143 -4.96 10.18 6.12
CA GLY A 143 -6.03 9.48 5.40
C GLY A 143 -6.48 8.17 6.04
N GLY A 144 -5.96 7.81 7.21
CA GLY A 144 -6.31 6.58 7.93
C GLY A 144 -7.79 6.49 8.27
N THR A 145 -8.40 7.59 8.71
CA THR A 145 -9.83 7.65 8.98
C THR A 145 -10.67 7.28 7.75
N GLN A 146 -10.27 7.75 6.58
CA GLN A 146 -11.01 7.53 5.34
C GLN A 146 -10.73 6.14 4.75
N ARG A 147 -9.44 5.78 4.59
CA ARG A 147 -9.06 4.51 3.96
C ARG A 147 -9.49 3.31 4.79
N LEU A 148 -9.26 3.32 6.11
CA LEU A 148 -9.68 2.21 6.95
C LEU A 148 -11.21 2.06 6.99
N THR A 149 -11.95 3.17 7.04
CA THR A 149 -13.42 3.12 7.00
C THR A 149 -13.95 2.58 5.69
N ARG A 150 -13.36 2.98 4.55
CA ARG A 150 -13.74 2.45 3.22
C ARG A 150 -13.40 0.96 3.08
N LEU A 151 -12.26 0.54 3.60
CA LEU A 151 -11.76 -0.82 3.48
C LEU A 151 -12.52 -1.82 4.38
N CYS A 152 -12.71 -1.49 5.66
CA CYS A 152 -13.17 -2.43 6.68
C CYS A 152 -14.47 -1.98 7.38
N GLY A 153 -15.04 -0.85 6.97
CA GLY A 153 -16.27 -0.30 7.56
C GLY A 153 -16.05 0.45 8.88
N ARG A 154 -17.09 1.19 9.29
CA ARG A 154 -17.08 2.02 10.50
C ARG A 154 -16.77 1.27 11.79
N PRO A 155 -17.29 0.05 12.04
CA PRO A 155 -17.04 -0.67 13.30
C PRO A 155 -15.54 -0.94 13.50
N VAL A 156 -14.82 -1.42 12.47
CA VAL A 156 -13.39 -1.69 12.55
C VAL A 156 -12.61 -0.40 12.70
N ALA A 157 -12.94 0.64 11.93
CA ALA A 157 -12.29 1.94 12.03
C ALA A 157 -12.46 2.54 13.45
N ALA A 158 -13.65 2.45 14.04
CA ALA A 158 -13.91 2.93 15.40
C ALA A 158 -13.05 2.21 16.45
N ARG A 159 -12.89 0.88 16.36
CA ARG A 159 -12.03 0.10 17.27
C ARG A 159 -10.58 0.59 17.23
N LEU A 160 -9.99 0.71 16.03
CA LEU A 160 -8.58 1.08 15.88
C LEU A 160 -8.33 2.55 16.16
N ILE A 161 -9.26 3.44 15.80
CA ILE A 161 -9.08 4.90 15.92
C ILE A 161 -9.57 5.41 17.27
N LEU A 162 -10.84 5.19 17.61
CA LEU A 162 -11.43 5.71 18.86
C LEU A 162 -11.01 4.88 20.08
N GLY A 163 -10.91 3.56 19.90
CA GLY A 163 -10.41 2.64 20.93
C GLY A 163 -8.90 2.59 21.03
N ALA A 164 -8.17 3.18 20.06
CA ALA A 164 -6.71 3.07 19.93
C ALA A 164 -6.20 1.63 20.04
N GLU A 165 -6.99 0.67 19.52
CA GLU A 165 -6.66 -0.74 19.57
C GLU A 165 -5.48 -1.03 18.64
N THR A 166 -4.60 -1.92 19.06
CA THR A 166 -3.50 -2.44 18.26
C THR A 166 -3.73 -3.92 18.03
N LEU A 167 -3.73 -4.33 16.76
CA LEU A 167 -3.93 -5.70 16.33
C LEU A 167 -2.59 -6.38 16.04
N ASP A 168 -2.55 -7.70 16.12
CA ASP A 168 -1.51 -8.49 15.48
C ASP A 168 -1.86 -8.75 14.01
N GLY A 169 -0.94 -9.41 13.28
CA GLY A 169 -1.15 -9.68 11.85
C GLY A 169 -2.34 -10.59 11.57
N SER A 170 -2.60 -11.57 12.45
CA SER A 170 -3.73 -12.50 12.30
C SER A 170 -5.07 -11.77 12.46
N ALA A 171 -5.25 -11.03 13.54
CA ALA A 171 -6.45 -10.23 13.75
C ALA A 171 -6.66 -9.17 12.66
N ALA A 172 -5.57 -8.57 12.13
CA ALA A 172 -5.65 -7.63 11.01
C ALA A 172 -6.10 -8.33 9.70
N CYS A 173 -5.74 -9.59 9.50
CA CYS A 173 -6.20 -10.40 8.37
C CYS A 173 -7.69 -10.75 8.51
N ASP A 174 -8.11 -11.21 9.70
CA ASP A 174 -9.51 -11.55 9.98
C ASP A 174 -10.46 -10.36 9.78
N LEU A 175 -9.98 -9.15 10.04
CA LEU A 175 -10.74 -7.90 9.84
C LEU A 175 -10.61 -7.31 8.42
N GLY A 176 -9.86 -7.95 7.52
CA GLY A 176 -9.67 -7.50 6.13
C GLY A 176 -8.72 -6.31 5.98
N ILE A 177 -7.96 -5.95 7.02
CA ILE A 177 -6.97 -4.87 6.95
C ILE A 177 -5.77 -5.30 6.08
N VAL A 178 -5.36 -6.56 6.20
CA VAL A 178 -4.35 -7.17 5.32
C VAL A 178 -4.94 -8.36 4.57
N HIS A 179 -4.39 -8.68 3.40
CA HIS A 179 -4.91 -9.73 2.51
C HIS A 179 -4.32 -11.11 2.82
N TRP A 180 -3.10 -11.12 3.37
CA TRP A 180 -2.38 -12.36 3.72
C TRP A 180 -1.62 -12.16 5.02
N VAL A 181 -1.50 -13.23 5.77
CA VAL A 181 -0.69 -13.31 6.97
C VAL A 181 0.12 -14.60 6.96
N VAL A 182 1.39 -14.51 7.34
CA VAL A 182 2.31 -15.64 7.44
C VAL A 182 3.27 -15.44 8.62
N PRO A 183 3.91 -16.49 9.15
CA PRO A 183 5.01 -16.32 10.10
C PRO A 183 6.09 -15.38 9.55
N ARG A 184 6.72 -14.57 10.39
CA ARG A 184 7.76 -13.61 9.96
C ARG A 184 8.87 -14.25 9.13
N ALA A 185 9.27 -15.48 9.47
CA ALA A 185 10.32 -16.20 8.75
C ALA A 185 9.95 -16.49 7.28
N GLU A 186 8.66 -16.54 6.95
CA GLU A 186 8.15 -16.83 5.61
C GLU A 186 7.77 -15.54 4.85
N LEU A 187 7.71 -14.40 5.51
CA LEU A 187 7.14 -13.17 4.98
C LEU A 187 7.84 -12.73 3.68
N ALA A 188 9.16 -12.62 3.70
CA ALA A 188 9.93 -12.17 2.54
C ALA A 188 9.77 -13.10 1.33
N LYS A 189 9.72 -14.42 1.55
CA LYS A 189 9.46 -15.40 0.48
C LYS A 189 8.06 -15.22 -0.08
N ARG A 190 7.05 -15.15 0.80
CA ARG A 190 5.65 -15.06 0.37
C ARG A 190 5.33 -13.74 -0.32
N SER A 191 5.88 -12.63 0.15
CA SER A 191 5.67 -11.32 -0.48
C SER A 191 6.28 -11.25 -1.88
N ILE A 192 7.48 -11.84 -2.08
CA ILE A 192 8.10 -11.87 -3.42
C ILE A 192 7.34 -12.80 -4.38
N GLU A 193 6.79 -13.92 -3.91
CA GLU A 193 5.92 -14.79 -4.72
C GLU A 193 4.67 -14.03 -5.20
N ILE A 194 4.05 -13.23 -4.33
CA ILE A 194 2.91 -12.37 -4.69
C ILE A 194 3.35 -11.33 -5.73
N ALA A 195 4.46 -10.64 -5.49
CA ALA A 195 4.98 -9.62 -6.40
C ALA A 195 5.31 -10.21 -7.79
N GLN A 196 5.94 -11.38 -7.85
CA GLN A 196 6.22 -12.09 -9.10
C GLN A 196 4.94 -12.51 -9.83
N GLY A 197 3.94 -13.01 -9.08
CA GLY A 197 2.63 -13.34 -9.65
C GLY A 197 1.99 -12.15 -10.35
N VAL A 198 2.01 -10.97 -9.70
CA VAL A 198 1.48 -9.72 -10.28
C VAL A 198 2.34 -9.25 -11.45
N ALA A 199 3.67 -9.25 -11.33
CA ALA A 199 4.58 -8.83 -12.40
C ALA A 199 4.43 -9.68 -13.68
N GLY A 200 4.00 -10.94 -13.56
CA GLY A 200 3.66 -11.83 -14.67
C GLY A 200 2.39 -11.46 -15.45
N LEU A 201 1.56 -10.55 -14.92
CA LEU A 201 0.29 -10.15 -15.53
C LEU A 201 0.47 -8.96 -16.52
N PRO A 202 -0.49 -8.78 -17.46
CA PRO A 202 -0.47 -7.64 -18.39
C PRO A 202 -0.62 -6.30 -17.68
N ALA A 203 0.35 -5.39 -17.85
CA ALA A 203 0.35 -4.07 -17.20
C ALA A 203 -0.92 -3.26 -17.50
N ALA A 204 -1.38 -3.27 -18.75
CA ALA A 204 -2.59 -2.54 -19.14
C ALA A 204 -3.85 -3.06 -18.44
N ALA A 205 -3.96 -4.39 -18.24
CA ALA A 205 -5.09 -4.98 -17.54
C ALA A 205 -5.04 -4.68 -16.02
N LEU A 206 -3.85 -4.72 -15.41
CA LEU A 206 -3.65 -4.35 -14.01
C LEU A 206 -4.07 -2.89 -13.77
N ALA A 207 -3.58 -1.97 -14.59
CA ALA A 207 -3.90 -0.54 -14.47
C ALA A 207 -5.40 -0.27 -14.68
N ALA A 208 -6.02 -0.92 -15.67
CA ALA A 208 -7.45 -0.78 -15.92
C ALA A 208 -8.30 -1.33 -14.76
N GLY A 209 -7.98 -2.54 -14.27
CA GLY A 209 -8.67 -3.14 -13.12
C GLY A 209 -8.55 -2.29 -11.87
N LYS A 210 -7.34 -1.78 -11.56
CA LYS A 210 -7.11 -0.88 -10.42
C LYS A 210 -7.95 0.39 -10.53
N ALA A 211 -8.00 1.01 -11.72
CA ALA A 211 -8.81 2.22 -11.95
C ALA A 211 -10.32 1.95 -11.76
N CYS A 212 -10.83 0.81 -12.25
CA CYS A 212 -12.23 0.43 -12.06
C CYS A 212 -12.56 0.16 -10.58
N ILE A 213 -11.66 -0.51 -9.84
CA ILE A 213 -11.83 -0.73 -8.40
C ILE A 213 -11.85 0.60 -7.65
N ALA A 214 -10.97 1.54 -7.98
CA ALA A 214 -10.94 2.86 -7.35
C ALA A 214 -12.24 3.63 -7.59
N ALA A 215 -12.79 3.57 -8.81
CA ALA A 215 -14.06 4.23 -9.17
C ALA A 215 -15.27 3.69 -8.39
N ALA A 216 -15.25 2.44 -7.93
CA ALA A 216 -16.35 1.85 -7.15
C ALA A 216 -16.56 2.55 -5.79
N GLY A 217 -15.55 3.24 -5.25
CA GLY A 217 -15.63 4.00 -4.01
C GLY A 217 -16.14 5.43 -4.14
N GLU A 218 -16.36 5.92 -5.37
CA GLU A 218 -16.66 7.32 -5.65
C GLU A 218 -18.10 7.45 -6.21
N PRO A 219 -19.06 8.02 -5.46
CA PRO A 219 -20.41 8.23 -5.96
C PRO A 219 -20.41 9.09 -7.24
N GLY A 220 -21.11 8.62 -8.29
CA GLY A 220 -21.28 9.37 -9.53
C GLY A 220 -20.17 9.23 -10.57
N GLN A 221 -19.10 8.47 -10.32
CA GLN A 221 -18.01 8.28 -11.29
C GLN A 221 -18.24 7.18 -12.35
N GLY A 222 -19.46 6.66 -12.48
CA GLY A 222 -19.84 5.77 -13.59
C GLY A 222 -18.98 4.50 -13.67
N GLY A 223 -18.75 3.80 -12.52
CA GLY A 223 -17.88 2.63 -12.44
C GLY A 223 -18.17 1.59 -13.54
N PHE A 224 -19.44 1.23 -13.76
CA PHE A 224 -19.82 0.29 -14.81
C PHE A 224 -19.51 0.81 -16.24
N SER A 225 -19.71 2.09 -16.51
CA SER A 225 -19.33 2.67 -17.82
C SER A 225 -17.83 2.71 -18.01
N GLY A 226 -17.05 2.94 -16.94
CA GLY A 226 -15.59 2.84 -16.92
C GLY A 226 -15.10 1.42 -17.26
N GLU A 227 -15.74 0.39 -16.73
CA GLU A 227 -15.43 -1.03 -17.04
C GLU A 227 -15.66 -1.34 -18.52
N LEU A 228 -16.76 -0.89 -19.11
CA LEU A 228 -17.04 -1.07 -20.53
C LEU A 228 -15.98 -0.41 -21.41
N GLU A 229 -15.59 0.83 -21.09
CA GLU A 229 -14.56 1.54 -21.82
C GLU A 229 -13.17 0.91 -21.65
N ALA A 230 -12.83 0.46 -20.45
CA ALA A 230 -11.60 -0.29 -20.18
C ALA A 230 -11.57 -1.59 -20.99
N THR A 231 -12.68 -2.35 -21.00
CA THR A 231 -12.83 -3.58 -21.79
C THR A 231 -12.61 -3.31 -23.28
N ARG A 232 -13.25 -2.27 -23.83
CA ARG A 232 -13.08 -1.87 -25.23
C ARG A 232 -11.61 -1.60 -25.58
N ARG A 233 -10.91 -0.84 -24.74
CA ARG A 233 -9.47 -0.53 -24.93
C ARG A 233 -8.59 -1.77 -24.84
N LEU A 234 -8.84 -2.67 -23.87
CA LEU A 234 -8.05 -3.88 -23.69
C LEU A 234 -8.20 -4.86 -24.86
N LEU A 235 -9.37 -4.95 -25.51
CA LEU A 235 -9.58 -5.78 -26.69
C LEU A 235 -8.74 -5.35 -27.91
N THR A 236 -8.29 -4.10 -27.96
CA THR A 236 -7.39 -3.60 -29.01
C THR A 236 -5.91 -3.73 -28.67
N ASN A 237 -5.58 -4.15 -27.43
CA ASN A 237 -4.20 -4.30 -26.97
C ASN A 237 -3.58 -5.61 -27.49
N ASP A 238 -2.38 -5.55 -28.07
CA ASP A 238 -1.73 -6.70 -28.68
C ASP A 238 -1.34 -7.78 -27.68
N GLU A 239 -0.95 -7.43 -26.45
CA GLU A 239 -0.66 -8.39 -25.40
C GLU A 239 -1.93 -9.17 -25.02
N THR A 240 -3.07 -8.49 -24.89
CA THR A 240 -4.37 -9.12 -24.62
C THR A 240 -4.72 -10.13 -25.71
N ARG A 241 -4.62 -9.73 -26.96
CA ARG A 241 -4.89 -10.61 -28.11
C ARG A 241 -4.00 -11.85 -28.11
N ARG A 242 -2.70 -11.68 -27.91
CA ARG A 242 -1.76 -12.82 -27.84
C ARG A 242 -2.10 -13.76 -26.69
N ARG A 243 -2.45 -13.27 -25.51
CA ARG A 243 -2.80 -14.11 -24.35
C ARG A 243 -4.10 -14.87 -24.55
N VAL A 244 -5.12 -14.23 -25.12
CA VAL A 244 -6.38 -14.90 -25.47
C VAL A 244 -6.13 -16.00 -26.49
N GLN A 245 -5.34 -15.73 -27.55
CA GLN A 245 -5.00 -16.74 -28.55
C GLN A 245 -4.23 -17.91 -27.92
N ALA A 246 -3.21 -17.65 -27.12
CA ALA A 246 -2.44 -18.69 -26.44
C ALA A 246 -3.30 -19.55 -25.50
N PHE A 247 -4.29 -18.96 -24.84
CA PHE A 247 -5.24 -19.70 -24.00
C PHE A 247 -6.12 -20.64 -24.84
N LEU A 248 -6.64 -20.15 -25.99
CA LEU A 248 -7.46 -20.95 -26.90
C LEU A 248 -6.68 -22.08 -27.56
N ASP A 249 -5.41 -21.85 -27.86
CA ASP A 249 -4.52 -22.86 -28.48
C ASP A 249 -4.04 -23.93 -27.48
N GLY A 250 -4.51 -23.89 -26.23
CA GLY A 250 -4.12 -24.83 -25.18
C GLY A 250 -2.70 -24.60 -24.63
N ALA A 251 -2.01 -23.56 -25.08
CA ALA A 251 -0.74 -23.11 -24.53
C ALA A 251 -1.00 -22.24 -23.26
N ALA A 252 -1.86 -22.73 -22.36
CA ALA A 252 -2.10 -22.06 -21.09
C ALA A 252 -0.76 -22.01 -20.35
N ALA A 253 -0.18 -20.79 -20.25
CA ALA A 253 0.77 -20.51 -19.19
C ALA A 253 0.11 -21.00 -17.90
N GLU A 254 0.72 -21.99 -17.22
CA GLU A 254 0.20 -22.50 -15.95
C GLU A 254 -0.17 -21.32 -15.06
N PRO A 255 -1.43 -21.22 -14.58
CA PRO A 255 -1.75 -20.22 -13.58
C PRO A 255 -0.83 -20.54 -12.41
N THR A 256 0.00 -19.58 -12.02
CA THR A 256 0.77 -19.65 -10.77
C THR A 256 -0.27 -19.92 -9.68
N ARG A 257 -0.39 -21.20 -9.29
CA ARG A 257 -1.33 -21.61 -8.25
C ARG A 257 -0.89 -20.94 -6.98
N LEU A 258 -1.55 -19.83 -6.65
CA LEU A 258 -1.58 -19.30 -5.29
C LEU A 258 -2.15 -20.44 -4.43
N LYS A 259 -1.27 -21.25 -3.83
CA LYS A 259 -1.70 -22.28 -2.90
C LYS A 259 -2.56 -21.59 -1.86
N LYS A 260 -3.86 -21.94 -1.82
CA LYS A 260 -4.75 -21.55 -0.72
C LYS A 260 -4.03 -21.97 0.55
N GLY A 261 -3.67 -21.00 1.38
CA GLY A 261 -3.26 -21.28 2.74
C GLY A 261 -4.34 -22.13 3.36
N ALA A 262 -3.94 -23.24 3.99
CA ALA A 262 -4.85 -24.11 4.69
C ALA A 262 -5.71 -23.28 5.64
N ALA A 263 -7.02 -23.33 5.46
CA ALA A 263 -7.95 -22.96 6.49
C ALA A 263 -7.72 -23.90 7.68
N LEU A 264 -7.44 -23.36 8.84
CA LEU A 264 -7.70 -23.92 10.16
C LEU A 264 -8.45 -22.87 10.96
#